data_bab038caae6ba2e61e9c82035b41948b
#
_entry.id   bab038caae6ba2e61e9c82035b41948b
#
_cell.length_a   1.000
_cell.length_b   1.000
_cell.length_c   1.000
_cell.angle_alpha   90.00
_cell.angle_beta   90.00
_cell.angle_gamma   90.00
#
_symmetry.space_group_name_H-M   'P 1'
#
loop_
_entity.id
_entity.type
_entity.pdbx_description
1 polymer ?
#
loop_
_entity_poly.entity_id
_entity_poly.type
_entity_poly.pdbx_seq_one_letter_code
_entity_poly.pdbx_strand_id
1 'polypeptide(L)'
;MLARLDAIPGIASARVDSSGRFFWLSLVEDADAVRVTALATEVLGEDACSLPAAPAAAQLAARQHGDPWLTANQVMTLSFVESRLLSVRMAGEVQRQAGATTEQREAIAEAIRLELFASMERVHAEGGRPSSGWIYREWPAIAAAAVERCAGPMPPALRARLAELLPAALTH
;
A
#
# COMPACT_ATOMS: atom_id res chain seq x y z
N MET A 1 4.96 1.98 -7.99
CA MET A 1 4.63 2.94 -9.08
C MET A 1 5.40 4.25 -8.93
N LEU A 2 5.20 5.08 -7.91
CA LEU A 2 5.93 6.36 -7.76
C LEU A 2 7.45 6.20 -7.77
N ALA A 3 8.00 5.24 -7.02
CA ALA A 3 9.45 4.98 -7.04
C ALA A 3 10.00 4.59 -8.42
N ARG A 4 9.18 3.93 -9.27
CA ARG A 4 9.56 3.65 -10.66
C ARG A 4 9.51 4.89 -11.53
N LEU A 5 8.56 5.79 -11.29
CA LEU A 5 8.51 7.09 -11.97
C LEU A 5 9.71 7.96 -11.56
N ASP A 6 10.03 8.02 -10.26
CA ASP A 6 11.20 8.76 -9.75
C ASP A 6 12.53 8.20 -10.32
N ALA A 7 12.59 6.93 -10.72
CA ALA A 7 13.76 6.32 -11.32
C ALA A 7 13.92 6.59 -12.83
N ILE A 8 12.93 7.22 -13.48
CA ILE A 8 13.02 7.57 -14.91
C ILE A 8 14.01 8.71 -15.10
N PRO A 9 15.05 8.55 -15.95
CA PRO A 9 15.96 9.64 -16.27
C PRO A 9 15.23 10.86 -16.84
N GLY A 10 15.44 12.01 -16.22
CA GLY A 10 14.76 13.26 -16.58
C GLY A 10 13.60 13.63 -15.66
N ILE A 11 13.18 12.76 -14.75
CA ILE A 11 12.22 13.12 -13.69
C ILE A 11 12.99 13.57 -12.45
N ALA A 12 12.68 14.78 -11.97
CA ALA A 12 13.19 15.33 -10.71
C ALA A 12 12.36 14.86 -9.52
N SER A 13 11.05 14.72 -9.69
CA SER A 13 10.15 14.14 -8.68
C SER A 13 8.82 13.69 -9.29
N ALA A 14 8.28 12.59 -8.77
CA ALA A 14 6.94 12.11 -9.07
C ALA A 14 6.05 12.21 -7.81
N ARG A 15 4.82 12.64 -8.00
CA ARG A 15 3.80 12.77 -6.95
C ARG A 15 2.48 12.24 -7.46
N VAL A 16 1.64 11.79 -6.53
CA VAL A 16 0.28 11.33 -6.81
C VAL A 16 -0.70 12.08 -5.91
N ASP A 17 -1.90 12.32 -6.40
CA ASP A 17 -2.98 12.84 -5.57
C ASP A 17 -3.55 11.76 -4.64
N SER A 18 -4.33 12.16 -3.63
CA SER A 18 -4.95 11.24 -2.67
C SER A 18 -5.87 10.20 -3.30
N SER A 19 -6.44 10.49 -4.48
CA SER A 19 -7.29 9.55 -5.22
C SER A 19 -6.51 8.50 -6.02
N GLY A 20 -5.18 8.68 -6.19
CA GLY A 20 -4.34 7.83 -7.02
C GLY A 20 -4.59 7.96 -8.53
N ARG A 21 -5.36 8.97 -8.97
CA ARG A 21 -5.77 9.14 -10.37
C ARG A 21 -4.90 10.11 -11.15
N PHE A 22 -4.31 11.07 -10.47
CA PHE A 22 -3.49 12.10 -11.10
C PHE A 22 -2.06 12.02 -10.60
N PHE A 23 -1.13 12.07 -11.55
CA PHE A 23 0.30 12.09 -11.28
C PHE A 23 0.88 13.42 -11.73
N TRP A 24 1.70 14.02 -10.89
CA TRP A 24 2.48 15.19 -11.22
C TRP A 24 3.95 14.80 -11.32
N LEU A 25 4.54 15.02 -12.49
CA LEU A 25 5.96 14.78 -12.77
C LEU A 25 6.66 16.12 -12.92
N SER A 26 7.62 16.39 -12.06
CA SER A 26 8.53 17.53 -12.25
C SER A 26 9.75 17.01 -13.02
N LEU A 27 10.11 17.70 -14.08
CA LEU A 27 11.24 17.34 -14.91
C LEU A 27 12.49 18.09 -14.46
N VAL A 28 13.67 17.50 -14.67
CA VAL A 28 14.93 18.23 -14.56
C VAL A 28 15.04 19.22 -15.72
N GLU A 29 15.86 20.26 -15.53
CA GLU A 29 16.21 21.17 -16.61
C GLU A 29 16.82 20.38 -17.78
N ASP A 30 16.50 20.73 -18.98
CA ASP A 30 16.94 20.03 -20.21
C ASP A 30 16.41 18.60 -20.43
N ALA A 31 15.43 18.12 -19.66
CA ALA A 31 14.83 16.82 -19.91
C ALA A 31 14.07 16.80 -21.25
N ASP A 32 14.21 15.72 -22.00
CA ASP A 32 13.36 15.43 -23.15
C ASP A 32 11.94 15.04 -22.68
N ALA A 33 11.05 16.01 -22.63
CA ALA A 33 9.69 15.85 -22.13
C ALA A 33 8.90 14.78 -22.92
N VAL A 34 9.16 14.62 -24.22
CA VAL A 34 8.48 13.61 -25.05
C VAL A 34 8.90 12.20 -24.64
N ARG A 35 10.20 12.01 -24.50
CA ARG A 35 10.78 10.73 -24.05
C ARG A 35 10.35 10.39 -22.64
N VAL A 36 10.41 11.36 -21.72
CA VAL A 36 9.98 11.16 -20.32
C VAL A 36 8.51 10.79 -20.25
N THR A 37 7.65 11.47 -21.02
CA THR A 37 6.22 11.16 -21.07
C THR A 37 5.97 9.73 -21.57
N ALA A 38 6.67 9.30 -22.61
CA ALA A 38 6.54 7.93 -23.14
C ALA A 38 6.93 6.89 -22.05
N LEU A 39 8.09 7.05 -21.41
CA LEU A 39 8.53 6.17 -20.33
C LEU A 39 7.58 6.18 -19.12
N ALA A 40 7.04 7.35 -18.76
CA ALA A 40 6.05 7.44 -17.69
C ALA A 40 4.75 6.72 -18.05
N THR A 41 4.30 6.80 -19.30
CA THR A 41 3.11 6.08 -19.78
C THR A 41 3.33 4.57 -19.71
N GLU A 42 4.51 4.05 -20.06
CA GLU A 42 4.84 2.63 -19.90
C GLU A 42 4.72 2.17 -18.43
N VAL A 43 5.17 3.01 -17.47
CA VAL A 43 5.07 2.72 -16.03
C VAL A 43 3.63 2.80 -15.53
N LEU A 44 2.85 3.79 -16.00
CA LEU A 44 1.48 4.05 -15.55
C LEU A 44 0.45 3.14 -16.21
N GLY A 45 0.77 2.58 -17.39
CA GLY A 45 -0.11 1.72 -18.18
C GLY A 45 -0.82 2.45 -19.32
N GLU A 46 -1.41 1.67 -20.22
CA GLU A 46 -1.97 2.11 -21.51
C GLU A 46 -3.09 3.16 -21.39
N ASP A 47 -3.81 3.15 -20.26
CA ASP A 47 -4.89 4.13 -20.01
C ASP A 47 -4.37 5.50 -19.56
N ALA A 48 -3.06 5.63 -19.29
CA ALA A 48 -2.49 6.88 -18.84
C ALA A 48 -2.34 7.87 -20.01
N CYS A 49 -2.73 9.10 -19.79
CA CYS A 49 -2.56 10.17 -20.77
C CYS A 49 -2.15 11.48 -20.11
N SER A 50 -1.44 12.30 -20.86
CA SER A 50 -1.11 13.66 -20.42
C SER A 50 -2.35 14.54 -20.45
N LEU A 51 -2.57 15.33 -19.42
CA LEU A 51 -3.63 16.32 -19.41
C LEU A 51 -3.21 17.54 -20.27
N PRO A 52 -4.14 18.09 -21.06
CA PRO A 52 -3.95 19.40 -21.70
C PRO A 52 -3.67 20.49 -20.65
N ALA A 53 -2.98 21.57 -21.05
CA ALA A 53 -2.51 22.62 -20.14
C ALA A 53 -3.60 23.22 -19.23
N ALA A 54 -4.78 23.51 -19.78
CA ALA A 54 -5.86 24.12 -18.99
C ALA A 54 -6.44 23.16 -17.92
N PRO A 55 -6.83 21.90 -18.24
CA PRO A 55 -7.19 20.91 -17.22
C PRO A 55 -6.07 20.62 -16.21
N ALA A 56 -4.80 20.58 -16.64
CA ALA A 56 -3.67 20.37 -15.74
C ALA A 56 -3.55 21.51 -14.73
N ALA A 57 -3.63 22.77 -15.17
CA ALA A 57 -3.61 23.95 -14.31
C ALA A 57 -4.77 23.94 -13.29
N ALA A 58 -5.98 23.55 -13.72
CA ALA A 58 -7.13 23.43 -12.83
C ALA A 58 -6.91 22.35 -11.74
N GLN A 59 -6.33 21.20 -12.10
CA GLN A 59 -5.97 20.15 -11.13
C GLN A 59 -4.91 20.62 -10.14
N LEU A 60 -3.90 21.37 -10.59
CA LEU A 60 -2.88 21.94 -9.71
C LEU A 60 -3.50 22.96 -8.74
N ALA A 61 -4.31 23.89 -9.23
CA ALA A 61 -4.96 24.90 -8.41
C ALA A 61 -5.90 24.28 -7.35
N ALA A 62 -6.69 23.28 -7.72
CA ALA A 62 -7.61 22.61 -6.80
C ALA A 62 -6.88 21.95 -5.61
N ARG A 63 -5.61 21.53 -5.79
CA ARG A 63 -4.82 20.85 -4.76
C ARG A 63 -3.91 21.75 -3.94
N GLN A 64 -3.83 23.01 -4.26
CA GLN A 64 -3.08 23.98 -3.43
C GLN A 64 -3.77 24.28 -2.09
N HIS A 65 -5.05 23.95 -1.93
CA HIS A 65 -5.88 24.39 -0.80
C HIS A 65 -6.36 23.26 0.13
N GLY A 66 -5.83 22.06 0.07
CA GLY A 66 -6.23 21.06 1.05
C GLY A 66 -6.00 19.60 0.72
N ASP A 67 -5.67 19.24 -0.50
CA ASP A 67 -5.41 17.86 -0.90
C ASP A 67 -3.96 17.73 -1.40
N PRO A 68 -3.03 17.30 -0.52
CA PRO A 68 -1.61 17.35 -0.83
C PRO A 68 -1.23 16.32 -1.89
N TRP A 69 -0.30 16.70 -2.74
CA TRP A 69 0.42 15.76 -3.60
C TRP A 69 1.36 14.90 -2.76
N LEU A 70 1.18 13.57 -2.83
CA LEU A 70 1.94 12.59 -2.06
C LEU A 70 3.16 12.11 -2.83
N THR A 71 4.31 12.11 -2.18
CA THR A 71 5.56 11.49 -2.66
C THR A 71 5.55 9.97 -2.39
N ALA A 72 6.49 9.23 -2.99
CA ALA A 72 6.65 7.79 -2.73
C ALA A 72 6.81 7.49 -1.23
N ASN A 73 7.61 8.30 -0.50
CA ASN A 73 7.80 8.13 0.94
C ASN A 73 6.52 8.38 1.76
N GLN A 74 5.70 9.35 1.35
CA GLN A 74 4.43 9.62 2.03
C GLN A 74 3.42 8.49 1.79
N VAL A 75 3.35 7.94 0.58
CA VAL A 75 2.52 6.77 0.28
C VAL A 75 2.97 5.55 1.09
N MET A 76 4.28 5.31 1.22
CA MET A 76 4.83 4.25 2.07
C MET A 76 4.48 4.47 3.55
N THR A 77 4.52 5.71 4.03
CA THR A 77 4.11 6.04 5.39
C THR A 77 2.64 5.75 5.63
N LEU A 78 1.75 6.06 4.68
CA LEU A 78 0.33 5.71 4.76
C LEU A 78 0.13 4.20 4.81
N SER A 79 0.82 3.44 3.96
CA SER A 79 0.78 1.97 3.97
C SER A 79 1.21 1.39 5.32
N PHE A 80 2.23 1.98 5.95
CA PHE A 80 2.66 1.60 7.30
C PHE A 80 1.56 1.86 8.34
N VAL A 81 0.92 3.04 8.30
CA VAL A 81 -0.18 3.39 9.21
C VAL A 81 -1.37 2.46 9.00
N GLU A 82 -1.76 2.22 7.75
CA GLU A 82 -2.85 1.30 7.42
C GLU A 82 -2.59 -0.12 7.90
N SER A 83 -1.38 -0.65 7.68
CA SER A 83 -1.00 -1.98 8.16
C SER A 83 -1.13 -2.10 9.68
N ARG A 84 -0.77 -1.05 10.42
CA ARG A 84 -0.91 -0.98 11.87
C ARG A 84 -2.37 -0.96 12.31
N LEU A 85 -3.20 -0.13 11.70
CA LEU A 85 -4.62 -0.03 12.06
C LEU A 85 -5.37 -1.34 11.77
N LEU A 86 -5.14 -1.93 10.60
CA LEU A 86 -5.73 -3.20 10.22
C LEU A 86 -5.30 -4.33 11.15
N SER A 87 -4.01 -4.43 11.46
CA SER A 87 -3.49 -5.48 12.33
C SER A 87 -4.08 -5.43 13.73
N VAL A 88 -4.22 -4.24 14.32
CA VAL A 88 -4.82 -4.07 15.66
C VAL A 88 -6.30 -4.47 15.65
N ARG A 89 -7.04 -4.08 14.60
CA ARG A 89 -8.45 -4.44 14.44
C ARG A 89 -8.63 -5.95 14.33
N MET A 90 -7.86 -6.60 13.46
CA MET A 90 -7.93 -8.05 13.22
C MET A 90 -7.51 -8.85 14.45
N ALA A 91 -6.43 -8.48 15.10
CA ALA A 91 -6.00 -9.13 16.34
C ALA A 91 -7.02 -8.97 17.46
N GLY A 92 -7.73 -7.83 17.54
CA GLY A 92 -8.83 -7.62 18.46
C GLY A 92 -10.02 -8.54 18.18
N GLU A 93 -10.34 -8.81 16.92
CA GLU A 93 -11.38 -9.76 16.53
C GLU A 93 -11.01 -11.19 16.93
N VAL A 94 -9.78 -11.62 16.63
CA VAL A 94 -9.26 -12.93 17.04
C VAL A 94 -9.26 -13.06 18.57
N GLN A 95 -8.88 -12.02 19.31
CA GLN A 95 -8.93 -12.04 20.77
C GLN A 95 -10.33 -12.35 21.29
N ARG A 96 -11.34 -11.67 20.74
CA ARG A 96 -12.74 -11.90 21.15
C ARG A 96 -13.24 -13.30 20.85
N GLN A 97 -12.84 -13.87 19.70
CA GLN A 97 -13.34 -15.17 19.25
C GLN A 97 -12.54 -16.37 19.78
N ALA A 98 -11.26 -16.19 20.05
CA ALA A 98 -10.36 -17.26 20.49
C ALA A 98 -9.99 -17.17 21.98
N GLY A 99 -10.37 -16.13 22.68
CA GLY A 99 -10.02 -15.94 24.08
C GLY A 99 -8.54 -15.69 24.33
N ALA A 100 -7.84 -15.07 23.36
CA ALA A 100 -6.41 -14.76 23.48
C ALA A 100 -6.15 -13.72 24.59
N THR A 101 -5.04 -13.84 25.30
CA THR A 101 -4.60 -12.84 26.26
C THR A 101 -4.21 -11.52 25.56
N THR A 102 -4.06 -10.44 26.31
CA THR A 102 -3.59 -9.16 25.78
C THR A 102 -2.20 -9.29 25.13
N GLU A 103 -1.28 -10.00 25.75
CA GLU A 103 0.06 -10.25 25.22
C GLU A 103 0.00 -11.04 23.90
N GLN A 104 -0.83 -12.08 23.86
CA GLN A 104 -1.05 -12.86 22.62
C GLN A 104 -1.67 -12.02 21.51
N ARG A 105 -2.64 -11.16 21.84
CA ARG A 105 -3.21 -10.21 20.86
C ARG A 105 -2.15 -9.27 20.29
N GLU A 106 -1.26 -8.75 21.13
CA GLU A 106 -0.18 -7.86 20.68
C GLU A 106 0.79 -8.59 19.76
N ALA A 107 1.16 -9.83 20.09
CA ALA A 107 1.98 -10.68 19.21
C ALA A 107 1.30 -10.97 17.86
N ILE A 108 -0.01 -11.25 17.87
CA ILE A 108 -0.81 -11.43 16.65
C ILE A 108 -0.84 -10.14 15.82
N ALA A 109 -1.10 -8.99 16.45
CA ALA A 109 -1.14 -7.72 15.76
C ALA A 109 0.20 -7.40 15.10
N GLU A 110 1.31 -7.64 15.80
CA GLU A 110 2.65 -7.41 15.26
C GLU A 110 2.96 -8.34 14.08
N ALA A 111 2.61 -9.62 14.18
CA ALA A 111 2.79 -10.57 13.09
C ALA A 111 2.01 -10.16 11.83
N ILE A 112 0.73 -9.80 11.98
CA ILE A 112 -0.12 -9.32 10.89
C ILE A 112 0.48 -8.04 10.29
N ARG A 113 0.89 -7.09 11.12
CA ARG A 113 1.46 -5.81 10.67
C ARG A 113 2.69 -6.01 9.80
N LEU A 114 3.61 -6.89 10.22
CA LEU A 114 4.85 -7.16 9.51
C LEU A 114 4.58 -7.80 8.13
N GLU A 115 3.72 -8.81 8.08
CA GLU A 115 3.40 -9.49 6.82
C GLU A 115 2.61 -8.60 5.86
N LEU A 116 1.66 -7.84 6.38
CA LEU A 116 0.86 -6.90 5.60
C LEU A 116 1.75 -5.79 5.01
N PHE A 117 2.64 -5.21 5.82
CA PHE A 117 3.57 -4.17 5.38
C PHE A 117 4.56 -4.71 4.34
N ALA A 118 5.16 -5.89 4.56
CA ALA A 118 6.03 -6.52 3.60
C ALA A 118 5.34 -6.81 2.25
N SER A 119 4.05 -7.17 2.29
CA SER A 119 3.27 -7.35 1.08
C SER A 119 2.99 -6.03 0.36
N MET A 120 2.70 -4.95 1.09
CA MET A 120 2.56 -3.59 0.53
C MET A 120 3.88 -3.10 -0.09
N GLU A 121 5.02 -3.31 0.57
CA GLU A 121 6.34 -2.97 0.02
C GLU A 121 6.60 -3.67 -1.32
N ARG A 122 6.31 -4.98 -1.41
CA ARG A 122 6.45 -5.71 -2.69
C ARG A 122 5.59 -5.10 -3.79
N VAL A 123 4.32 -4.81 -3.53
CA VAL A 123 3.44 -4.15 -4.50
C VAL A 123 3.99 -2.80 -4.95
N HIS A 124 4.53 -2.02 -4.04
CA HIS A 124 5.16 -0.73 -4.38
C HIS A 124 6.43 -0.90 -5.23
N ALA A 125 7.28 -1.88 -4.88
CA ALA A 125 8.55 -2.15 -5.59
C ALA A 125 8.30 -2.71 -7.00
N GLU A 126 7.36 -3.65 -7.14
CA GLU A 126 7.01 -4.29 -8.41
C GLU A 126 6.23 -3.35 -9.34
N GLY A 127 5.81 -2.21 -8.84
CA GLY A 127 5.03 -1.22 -9.60
C GLY A 127 3.65 -1.72 -9.98
N GLY A 128 3.18 -2.76 -9.31
CA GLY A 128 1.82 -3.23 -9.45
C GLY A 128 0.85 -2.13 -9.01
N ARG A 129 -0.23 -1.93 -9.76
CA ARG A 129 -1.39 -1.21 -9.22
C ARG A 129 -2.06 -2.15 -8.24
N PRO A 130 -2.16 -1.82 -6.95
CA PRO A 130 -3.10 -2.55 -6.10
C PRO A 130 -4.49 -2.26 -6.67
N SER A 131 -5.02 -3.21 -7.45
CA SER A 131 -6.41 -3.11 -7.89
C SER A 131 -7.30 -3.04 -6.65
N SER A 132 -8.44 -2.38 -6.76
CA SER A 132 -9.49 -2.49 -5.74
C SER A 132 -9.69 -3.97 -5.41
N GLY A 133 -9.51 -4.34 -4.16
CA GLY A 133 -9.57 -5.75 -3.76
C GLY A 133 -8.24 -6.52 -3.77
N TRP A 134 -7.09 -5.85 -4.00
CA TRP A 134 -5.78 -6.47 -3.85
C TRP A 134 -5.62 -7.15 -2.48
N ILE A 135 -5.97 -6.45 -1.41
CA ILE A 135 -5.88 -6.96 -0.04
C ILE A 135 -6.66 -8.27 0.14
N TYR A 136 -7.85 -8.40 -0.45
CA TYR A 136 -8.67 -9.60 -0.33
C TYR A 136 -8.06 -10.81 -1.06
N ARG A 137 -7.32 -10.58 -2.16
CA ARG A 137 -6.63 -11.66 -2.87
C ARG A 137 -5.37 -12.12 -2.16
N GLU A 138 -4.59 -11.18 -1.63
CA GLU A 138 -3.34 -11.48 -0.92
C GLU A 138 -3.57 -11.90 0.53
N TRP A 139 -4.73 -11.57 1.10
CA TRP A 139 -5.01 -11.79 2.51
C TRP A 139 -4.83 -13.24 2.97
N PRO A 140 -5.25 -14.27 2.25
CA PRO A 140 -5.03 -15.66 2.67
C PRO A 140 -3.53 -15.99 2.87
N ALA A 141 -2.67 -15.49 1.98
CA ALA A 141 -1.22 -15.70 2.07
C ALA A 141 -0.62 -14.89 3.23
N ILE A 142 -1.04 -13.63 3.40
CA ILE A 142 -0.63 -12.76 4.52
C ILE A 142 -1.05 -13.39 5.85
N ALA A 143 -2.28 -13.88 5.96
CA ALA A 143 -2.80 -14.52 7.15
C ALA A 143 -2.02 -15.80 7.50
N ALA A 144 -1.73 -16.65 6.52
CA ALA A 144 -0.93 -17.86 6.72
C ALA A 144 0.49 -17.53 7.23
N ALA A 145 1.16 -16.56 6.60
CA ALA A 145 2.49 -16.12 7.03
C ALA A 145 2.48 -15.51 8.44
N ALA A 146 1.44 -14.76 8.80
CA ALA A 146 1.28 -14.22 10.15
C ALA A 146 1.07 -15.32 11.20
N VAL A 147 0.30 -16.37 10.88
CA VAL A 147 0.14 -17.55 11.76
C VAL A 147 1.47 -18.26 11.99
N GLU A 148 2.25 -18.46 10.94
CA GLU A 148 3.58 -19.09 11.05
C GLU A 148 4.54 -18.22 11.89
N ARG A 149 4.51 -16.90 11.73
CA ARG A 149 5.32 -15.99 12.55
C ARG A 149 4.96 -16.05 14.03
N CYS A 150 3.70 -16.32 14.35
CA CYS A 150 3.23 -16.50 15.72
C CYS A 150 3.54 -17.89 16.31
N ALA A 151 4.06 -18.84 15.53
CA ALA A 151 4.17 -20.24 15.93
C ALA A 151 5.01 -20.48 17.19
N GLY A 152 6.10 -19.71 17.39
CA GLY A 152 6.99 -19.88 18.54
C GLY A 152 6.36 -19.54 19.90
N PRO A 153 5.75 -18.36 20.07
CA PRO A 153 5.25 -17.90 21.36
C PRO A 153 3.84 -18.37 21.72
N MET A 154 3.11 -19.06 20.79
CA MET A 154 1.69 -19.39 20.99
C MET A 154 1.45 -20.85 21.35
N PRO A 155 0.50 -21.13 22.27
CA PRO A 155 0.00 -22.48 22.50
C PRO A 155 -0.56 -23.10 21.22
N PRO A 156 -0.34 -24.41 20.97
CA PRO A 156 -0.80 -25.08 19.76
C PRO A 156 -2.31 -24.93 19.48
N ALA A 157 -3.14 -25.00 20.53
CA ALA A 157 -4.59 -24.83 20.40
C ALA A 157 -4.98 -23.43 19.92
N LEU A 158 -4.33 -22.37 20.44
CA LEU A 158 -4.59 -21.01 19.99
C LEU A 158 -4.09 -20.78 18.56
N ARG A 159 -2.94 -21.36 18.19
CA ARG A 159 -2.41 -21.28 16.83
C ARG A 159 -3.35 -21.97 15.82
N ALA A 160 -3.88 -23.15 16.14
CA ALA A 160 -4.88 -23.82 15.31
C ALA A 160 -6.13 -22.94 15.12
N ARG A 161 -6.61 -22.33 16.19
CA ARG A 161 -7.76 -21.43 16.13
C ARG A 161 -7.46 -20.15 15.35
N LEU A 162 -6.27 -19.59 15.46
CA LEU A 162 -5.80 -18.45 14.68
C LEU A 162 -5.78 -18.77 13.18
N ALA A 163 -5.31 -19.96 12.80
CA ALA A 163 -5.28 -20.39 11.40
C ALA A 163 -6.68 -20.52 10.78
N GLU A 164 -7.72 -20.79 11.59
CA GLU A 164 -9.11 -20.80 11.14
C GLU A 164 -9.71 -19.39 11.02
N LEU A 165 -9.46 -18.55 12.03
CA LEU A 165 -10.13 -17.26 12.17
C LEU A 165 -9.49 -16.14 11.29
N LEU A 166 -8.16 -16.12 11.20
CA LEU A 166 -7.47 -15.02 10.55
C LEU A 166 -7.76 -14.91 9.05
N PRO A 167 -7.81 -15.99 8.26
CA PRO A 167 -8.19 -15.87 6.85
C PRO A 167 -9.60 -15.32 6.63
N ALA A 168 -10.52 -15.57 7.57
CA ALA A 168 -11.91 -15.10 7.50
C ALA A 168 -12.08 -13.64 7.99
N ALA A 169 -11.09 -13.07 8.69
CA ALA A 169 -11.23 -11.77 9.36
C ALA A 169 -11.39 -10.57 8.41
N LEU A 170 -11.12 -10.73 7.12
CA LEU A 170 -11.26 -9.67 6.11
C LEU A 170 -12.50 -9.86 5.22
N THR A 171 -13.27 -10.91 5.41
CA THR A 171 -14.45 -11.20 4.59
C THR A 171 -15.75 -10.56 5.13
N HIS A 172 -15.65 -9.83 6.24
CA HIS A 172 -16.73 -9.09 6.89
C HIS A 172 -16.33 -7.63 7.07
#